data_b5c22d5ffe346bef001fe180b3ec4f93
#
_entry.id   b5c22d5ffe346bef001fe180b3ec4f93
#
_cell.length_a   1.000
_cell.length_b   1.000
_cell.length_c   1.000
_cell.angle_alpha   90.00
_cell.angle_beta   90.00
_cell.angle_gamma   90.00
#
_symmetry.space_group_name_H-M   'P 1'
#
loop_
_entity.id
_entity.type
_entity.pdbx_description
1 polymer ?
#
loop_
_entity_poly.entity_id
_entity_poly.type
_entity_poly.pdbx_seq_one_letter_code
_entity_poly.pdbx_strand_id
1 'polypeptide(L)'
;CRLVHVAHCLAQDAGLFERLAGADGDVSRRLLAQRYPQAKITECDTPERLQAALDNRPKSWLDKWRGSTLAVQKACNPNRDLPAMAADMLWANLSLPLADDLTAALENWTRALKTDGMLFFSHLGAESLQEVRGLLAEQGVECAAPTLVDMHDLGDMLFHHGFYDPVMDTFSLRLTYDSESSLHADWETLDIWRILQPSDTARAQQIVDEAHRAGRLPHITLETVYGHALCRAKLNEGEQLVQFHRPQKPV
;
A
#
# COMPACT_ATOMS: atom_id res chain seq x y z
N CYS A 1 -21.73 -1.05 6.68
CA CYS A 1 -20.43 -0.55 6.22
C CYS A 1 -19.95 -1.40 5.05
N ARG A 2 -19.53 -0.76 3.96
CA ARG A 2 -18.88 -1.40 2.82
C ARG A 2 -17.40 -1.08 2.88
N LEU A 3 -16.57 -2.11 3.05
CA LEU A 3 -15.13 -1.99 3.14
C LEU A 3 -14.51 -2.55 1.88
N VAL A 4 -13.68 -1.76 1.21
CA VAL A 4 -12.82 -2.20 0.13
C VAL A 4 -11.44 -2.43 0.70
N HIS A 5 -10.96 -3.65 0.59
CA HIS A 5 -9.63 -4.06 0.98
C HIS A 5 -8.78 -4.20 -0.27
N VAL A 6 -7.75 -3.39 -0.33
CA VAL A 6 -6.72 -3.45 -1.35
C VAL A 6 -5.45 -3.88 -0.64
N ALA A 7 -5.02 -5.10 -0.84
CA ALA A 7 -3.82 -5.60 -0.20
C ALA A 7 -2.83 -6.07 -1.25
N HIS A 8 -1.63 -5.62 -1.08
CA HIS A 8 -0.50 -6.26 -1.73
C HIS A 8 -0.19 -7.54 -0.96
N CYS A 9 -0.32 -8.70 -1.62
CA CYS A 9 -0.04 -10.00 -1.01
C CYS A 9 1.48 -10.20 -0.92
N LEU A 10 2.00 -10.35 0.28
CA LEU A 10 3.41 -10.67 0.52
C LEU A 10 3.58 -12.18 0.70
N ALA A 11 4.69 -12.74 0.22
CA ALA A 11 4.96 -14.17 0.21
C ALA A 11 5.25 -14.78 1.61
N GLN A 12 5.19 -16.11 1.67
CA GLN A 12 5.01 -16.91 2.87
C GLN A 12 6.19 -17.02 3.83
N ASP A 13 7.42 -16.60 3.49
CA ASP A 13 8.61 -16.99 4.25
C ASP A 13 9.44 -15.87 4.90
N ALA A 14 9.00 -14.64 4.89
CA ALA A 14 9.70 -13.54 5.52
C ALA A 14 9.26 -13.36 6.99
N GLY A 15 9.82 -14.08 7.91
CA GLY A 15 9.39 -14.14 9.31
C GLY A 15 9.33 -12.81 10.08
N LEU A 16 9.93 -11.72 9.58
CA LEU A 16 9.81 -10.38 10.12
C LEU A 16 8.71 -9.59 9.39
N PHE A 17 8.58 -9.77 8.08
CA PHE A 17 7.52 -9.18 7.26
C PHE A 17 6.12 -9.72 7.60
N GLU A 18 6.02 -10.99 7.96
CA GLU A 18 4.76 -11.57 8.48
C GLU A 18 4.21 -10.82 9.69
N ARG A 19 5.08 -10.20 10.50
CA ARG A 19 4.68 -9.47 11.71
C ARG A 19 4.35 -8.00 11.45
N LEU A 20 4.88 -7.39 10.41
CA LEU A 20 4.86 -5.94 10.24
C LEU A 20 4.08 -5.44 9.02
N ALA A 21 4.15 -6.13 7.90
CA ALA A 21 3.43 -5.74 6.69
C ALA A 21 2.11 -6.50 6.51
N GLY A 22 1.82 -7.44 7.44
CA GLY A 22 0.72 -8.34 7.24
C GLY A 22 0.82 -8.90 5.84
N ALA A 23 1.77 -9.82 5.63
CA ALA A 23 1.81 -10.66 4.44
C ALA A 23 0.38 -11.10 4.17
N ASP A 24 -0.27 -10.46 3.23
CA ASP A 24 -1.69 -10.36 3.37
C ASP A 24 -2.43 -11.49 2.69
N GLY A 25 -1.85 -12.65 2.80
CA GLY A 25 -2.54 -13.84 2.42
C GLY A 25 -3.86 -14.08 3.14
N ASP A 26 -4.38 -13.14 3.88
CA ASP A 26 -5.66 -13.13 4.58
C ASP A 26 -5.63 -12.42 5.96
N VAL A 27 -4.46 -11.88 6.38
CA VAL A 27 -4.31 -11.34 7.75
C VAL A 27 -5.13 -10.07 7.94
N SER A 28 -4.98 -9.06 7.08
CA SER A 28 -5.77 -7.83 7.18
C SER A 28 -7.25 -8.11 7.06
N ARG A 29 -7.66 -8.95 6.10
CA ARG A 29 -9.06 -9.34 5.97
C ARG A 29 -9.62 -9.97 7.26
N ARG A 30 -8.88 -10.88 7.91
CA ARG A 30 -9.31 -11.50 9.17
C ARG A 30 -9.46 -10.48 10.28
N LEU A 31 -8.48 -9.61 10.44
CA LEU A 31 -8.50 -8.55 11.45
C LEU A 31 -9.67 -7.59 11.21
N LEU A 32 -9.88 -7.17 9.97
CA LEU A 32 -11.00 -6.33 9.58
C LEU A 32 -12.36 -7.01 9.82
N ALA A 33 -12.50 -8.29 9.48
CA ALA A 33 -13.71 -9.06 9.73
C ALA A 33 -14.00 -9.26 11.22
N GLN A 34 -12.95 -9.43 12.05
CA GLN A 34 -13.11 -9.49 13.50
C GLN A 34 -13.52 -8.14 14.09
N ARG A 35 -12.91 -7.06 13.61
CA ARG A 35 -13.20 -5.70 14.09
C ARG A 35 -14.55 -5.17 13.62
N TYR A 36 -14.96 -5.55 12.41
CA TYR A 36 -16.18 -5.10 11.73
C TYR A 36 -17.02 -6.29 11.25
N PRO A 37 -17.61 -7.08 12.14
CA PRO A 37 -18.26 -8.36 11.80
C PRO A 37 -19.49 -8.23 10.89
N GLN A 38 -20.05 -7.02 10.78
CA GLN A 38 -21.19 -6.74 9.89
C GLN A 38 -20.76 -6.05 8.57
N ALA A 39 -19.47 -5.81 8.39
CA ALA A 39 -18.98 -5.17 7.16
C ALA A 39 -18.99 -6.16 5.99
N LYS A 40 -19.41 -5.68 4.83
CA LYS A 40 -19.14 -6.36 3.56
C LYS A 40 -17.73 -5.99 3.12
N ILE A 41 -16.83 -6.97 3.13
CA ILE A 41 -15.45 -6.81 2.67
C ILE A 41 -15.37 -7.21 1.20
N THR A 42 -14.81 -6.34 0.36
CA THR A 42 -14.47 -6.64 -1.04
C THR A 42 -12.96 -6.55 -1.19
N GLU A 43 -12.34 -7.63 -1.62
CA GLU A 43 -10.91 -7.66 -1.96
C GLU A 43 -10.74 -7.29 -3.44
N CYS A 44 -9.92 -6.29 -3.70
CA CYS A 44 -9.60 -5.81 -5.05
C CYS A 44 -8.10 -5.94 -5.29
N ASP A 45 -7.72 -6.74 -6.26
CA ASP A 45 -6.33 -6.90 -6.70
C ASP A 45 -6.29 -7.58 -8.08
N THR A 46 -5.09 -7.88 -8.59
CA THR A 46 -4.92 -8.68 -9.80
C THR A 46 -5.41 -10.10 -9.58
N PRO A 47 -5.83 -10.83 -10.65
CA PRO A 47 -6.30 -12.20 -10.52
C PRO A 47 -5.30 -13.13 -9.83
N GLU A 48 -4.01 -12.97 -10.13
CA GLU A 48 -2.92 -13.81 -9.61
C GLU A 48 -2.78 -13.63 -8.10
N ARG A 49 -2.83 -12.39 -7.61
CA ARG A 49 -2.74 -12.07 -6.18
C ARG A 49 -3.97 -12.51 -5.41
N LEU A 50 -5.15 -12.32 -5.99
CA LEU A 50 -6.39 -12.83 -5.40
C LEU A 50 -6.38 -14.34 -5.27
N GLN A 51 -5.84 -15.05 -6.28
CA GLN A 51 -5.69 -16.51 -6.22
C GLN A 51 -4.70 -16.93 -5.14
N ALA A 52 -3.53 -16.28 -5.05
CA ALA A 52 -2.56 -16.55 -4.01
C ALA A 52 -3.14 -16.32 -2.60
N ALA A 53 -3.94 -15.25 -2.42
CA ALA A 53 -4.65 -15.01 -1.16
C ALA A 53 -5.64 -16.12 -0.81
N LEU A 54 -6.33 -16.71 -1.81
CA LEU A 54 -7.23 -17.86 -1.60
C LEU A 54 -6.47 -19.11 -1.18
N ASP A 55 -5.34 -19.38 -1.83
CA ASP A 55 -4.53 -20.57 -1.58
C ASP A 55 -3.94 -20.56 -0.16
N ASN A 56 -3.62 -19.37 0.35
CA ASN A 56 -3.08 -19.14 1.69
C ASN A 56 -4.15 -19.12 2.80
N ARG A 57 -5.44 -19.15 2.46
CA ARG A 57 -6.50 -19.18 3.48
C ARG A 57 -6.53 -20.50 4.22
N PRO A 58 -6.60 -20.47 5.57
CA PRO A 58 -6.82 -21.69 6.35
C PRO A 58 -8.11 -22.36 5.89
N LYS A 59 -8.01 -23.58 5.35
CA LYS A 59 -9.17 -24.37 4.95
C LYS A 59 -9.84 -24.96 6.18
N SER A 60 -10.73 -24.22 6.85
CA SER A 60 -11.52 -24.73 7.96
C SER A 60 -12.81 -25.40 7.43
N TRP A 61 -13.06 -26.64 7.87
CA TRP A 61 -14.34 -27.33 7.58
C TRP A 61 -15.55 -26.60 8.17
N LEU A 62 -15.36 -25.82 9.25
CA LEU A 62 -16.38 -24.99 9.91
C LEU A 62 -16.81 -23.79 9.06
N ASP A 63 -15.96 -23.30 8.16
CA ASP A 63 -16.30 -22.18 7.28
C ASP A 63 -17.37 -22.56 6.25
N LYS A 64 -17.44 -23.86 5.89
CA LYS A 64 -18.51 -24.41 5.05
C LYS A 64 -19.89 -24.40 5.73
N TRP A 65 -19.91 -24.46 7.06
CA TRP A 65 -21.17 -24.54 7.84
C TRP A 65 -21.68 -23.19 8.33
N ARG A 66 -20.78 -22.23 8.56
CA ARG A 66 -21.15 -20.90 9.09
C ARG A 66 -21.59 -19.91 8.04
N GLY A 67 -21.61 -20.29 6.73
CA GLY A 67 -21.90 -19.32 5.67
C GLY A 67 -21.01 -18.09 5.85
N SER A 68 -19.69 -18.32 6.09
CA SER A 68 -18.77 -17.20 6.29
C SER A 68 -19.00 -16.24 5.15
N THR A 69 -19.19 -14.98 5.44
CA THR A 69 -19.20 -13.90 4.47
C THR A 69 -17.84 -13.92 3.79
N LEU A 70 -17.72 -14.80 2.79
CA LEU A 70 -16.55 -14.86 1.94
C LEU A 70 -16.40 -13.45 1.37
N ALA A 71 -15.25 -12.83 1.62
CA ALA A 71 -14.96 -11.56 1.00
C ALA A 71 -15.22 -11.70 -0.50
N VAL A 72 -15.97 -10.78 -1.07
CA VAL A 72 -16.21 -10.76 -2.51
C VAL A 72 -14.91 -10.34 -3.15
N GLN A 73 -14.35 -11.22 -3.97
CA GLN A 73 -13.15 -10.89 -4.74
C GLN A 73 -13.54 -10.22 -6.05
N LYS A 74 -12.85 -9.14 -6.38
CA LYS A 74 -13.00 -8.42 -7.62
C LYS A 74 -11.64 -8.20 -8.26
N ALA A 75 -11.37 -8.90 -9.35
CA ALA A 75 -10.17 -8.68 -10.14
C ALA A 75 -10.21 -7.31 -10.80
N CYS A 76 -9.31 -6.41 -10.40
CA CYS A 76 -9.14 -5.08 -10.96
C CYS A 76 -7.80 -4.50 -10.53
N ASN A 77 -7.32 -3.48 -11.22
CA ASN A 77 -6.18 -2.70 -10.72
C ASN A 77 -6.65 -1.80 -9.56
N PRO A 78 -6.18 -2.03 -8.32
CA PRO A 78 -6.63 -1.29 -7.15
C PRO A 78 -6.26 0.20 -7.18
N ASN A 79 -5.25 0.55 -7.96
CA ASN A 79 -4.81 1.93 -8.13
C ASN A 79 -5.51 2.68 -9.28
N ARG A 80 -6.39 2.00 -10.04
CA ARG A 80 -7.03 2.61 -11.22
C ARG A 80 -8.52 2.28 -11.42
N ASP A 81 -8.95 1.07 -11.09
CA ASP A 81 -10.22 0.52 -11.56
C ASP A 81 -11.23 0.26 -10.44
N LEU A 82 -11.10 0.91 -9.28
CA LEU A 82 -12.07 0.77 -8.20
C LEU A 82 -13.42 1.37 -8.59
N PRO A 83 -14.53 0.73 -8.20
CA PRO A 83 -15.87 1.25 -8.49
C PRO A 83 -16.14 2.54 -7.71
N ALA A 84 -16.76 3.52 -8.35
CA ALA A 84 -17.07 4.80 -7.73
C ALA A 84 -18.11 4.66 -6.60
N MET A 85 -17.96 5.46 -5.53
CA MET A 85 -18.90 5.55 -4.39
C MET A 85 -19.26 4.18 -3.77
N ALA A 86 -18.33 3.23 -3.86
CA ALA A 86 -18.58 1.84 -3.47
C ALA A 86 -18.28 1.55 -1.99
N ALA A 87 -17.41 2.32 -1.36
CA ALA A 87 -16.85 2.01 -0.06
C ALA A 87 -17.10 3.10 1.01
N ASP A 88 -17.40 2.66 2.22
CA ASP A 88 -17.38 3.50 3.43
C ASP A 88 -15.95 3.55 4.02
N MET A 89 -15.13 2.54 3.71
CA MET A 89 -13.73 2.46 4.11
C MET A 89 -12.92 1.78 3.00
N LEU A 90 -11.74 2.33 2.72
CA LEU A 90 -10.73 1.75 1.86
C LEU A 90 -9.49 1.44 2.73
N TRP A 91 -9.05 0.19 2.68
CA TRP A 91 -7.83 -0.27 3.33
C TRP A 91 -6.82 -0.65 2.27
N ALA A 92 -5.73 0.11 2.14
CA ALA A 92 -4.70 -0.07 1.12
C ALA A 92 -3.34 -0.34 1.78
N ASN A 93 -2.90 -1.59 1.76
CA ASN A 93 -1.61 -1.98 2.33
C ASN A 93 -0.57 -2.16 1.23
N LEU A 94 0.46 -1.29 1.19
CA LEU A 94 1.57 -1.30 0.24
C LEU A 94 1.17 -1.42 -1.26
N SER A 95 -0.02 -0.94 -1.62
CA SER A 95 -0.44 -0.93 -3.02
C SER A 95 0.00 0.33 -3.76
N LEU A 96 0.11 1.45 -3.05
CA LEU A 96 0.48 2.74 -3.63
C LEU A 96 1.91 2.77 -4.21
N PRO A 97 2.94 2.12 -3.61
CA PRO A 97 4.27 2.04 -4.21
C PRO A 97 4.31 1.41 -5.61
N LEU A 98 3.30 0.61 -5.95
CA LEU A 98 3.15 -0.06 -7.24
C LEU A 98 2.26 0.70 -8.23
N ALA A 99 1.82 1.90 -7.90
CA ALA A 99 1.05 2.73 -8.80
C ALA A 99 1.95 3.21 -9.96
N ASP A 100 1.41 3.22 -11.16
CA ASP A 100 2.07 3.82 -12.31
C ASP A 100 2.09 5.36 -12.21
N ASP A 101 1.07 5.91 -11.52
CA ASP A 101 0.88 7.33 -11.25
C ASP A 101 0.19 7.49 -9.88
N LEU A 102 0.86 8.13 -8.94
CA LEU A 102 0.36 8.36 -7.59
C LEU A 102 -0.90 9.25 -7.59
N THR A 103 -0.89 10.29 -8.41
CA THR A 103 -2.02 11.22 -8.55
C THR A 103 -3.27 10.49 -9.02
N ALA A 104 -3.15 9.73 -10.11
CA ALA A 104 -4.26 8.93 -10.64
C ALA A 104 -4.75 7.88 -9.63
N ALA A 105 -3.86 7.28 -8.84
CA ALA A 105 -4.23 6.34 -7.80
C ALA A 105 -5.04 7.01 -6.67
N LEU A 106 -4.62 8.18 -6.19
CA LEU A 106 -5.33 8.94 -5.16
C LEU A 106 -6.70 9.42 -5.64
N GLU A 107 -6.81 9.90 -6.88
CA GLU A 107 -8.08 10.26 -7.51
C GLU A 107 -9.03 9.07 -7.62
N ASN A 108 -8.51 7.90 -8.00
CA ASN A 108 -9.30 6.66 -8.05
C ASN A 108 -9.80 6.25 -6.65
N TRP A 109 -8.96 6.37 -5.62
CA TRP A 109 -9.34 6.06 -4.25
C TRP A 109 -10.39 7.03 -3.70
N THR A 110 -10.21 8.33 -3.95
CA THR A 110 -11.21 9.35 -3.61
C THR A 110 -12.54 9.06 -4.30
N ARG A 111 -12.51 8.72 -5.60
CA ARG A 111 -13.70 8.37 -6.37
C ARG A 111 -14.40 7.12 -5.82
N ALA A 112 -13.65 6.13 -5.32
CA ALA A 112 -14.18 4.89 -4.79
C ALA A 112 -14.84 5.05 -3.42
N LEU A 113 -14.35 5.98 -2.60
CA LEU A 113 -14.91 6.28 -1.30
C LEU A 113 -16.19 7.12 -1.42
N LYS A 114 -17.10 6.92 -0.49
CA LYS A 114 -18.23 7.82 -0.25
C LYS A 114 -17.77 9.08 0.47
N THR A 115 -18.61 10.09 0.50
CA THR A 115 -18.42 11.25 1.37
C THR A 115 -18.22 10.80 2.82
N ASP A 116 -17.23 11.39 3.51
CA ASP A 116 -16.80 11.03 4.86
C ASP A 116 -16.32 9.57 5.01
N GLY A 117 -16.09 8.88 3.88
CA GLY A 117 -15.46 7.57 3.88
C GLY A 117 -14.00 7.65 4.31
N MET A 118 -13.53 6.62 4.97
CA MET A 118 -12.18 6.58 5.56
C MET A 118 -11.20 5.85 4.63
N LEU A 119 -10.05 6.46 4.39
CA LEU A 119 -8.87 5.82 3.84
C LEU A 119 -7.95 5.40 4.99
N PHE A 120 -7.50 4.16 4.98
CA PHE A 120 -6.33 3.68 5.73
C PHE A 120 -5.33 3.12 4.74
N PHE A 121 -4.06 3.47 4.88
CA PHE A 121 -3.04 3.02 3.94
C PHE A 121 -1.69 2.82 4.60
N SER A 122 -0.84 2.04 3.93
CA SER A 122 0.59 2.02 4.12
C SER A 122 1.30 2.24 2.78
N HIS A 123 2.49 2.82 2.85
CA HIS A 123 3.31 3.24 1.73
C HIS A 123 4.79 3.07 2.04
N LEU A 124 5.66 3.14 1.04
CA LEU A 124 7.11 3.20 1.22
C LEU A 124 7.59 4.64 1.01
N GLY A 125 8.21 5.20 2.04
CA GLY A 125 8.72 6.56 2.03
C GLY A 125 10.03 6.73 1.25
N ALA A 126 10.49 7.98 1.17
CA ALA A 126 11.63 8.40 0.37
C ALA A 126 12.97 7.77 0.79
N GLU A 127 13.11 7.42 2.08
CA GLU A 127 14.32 6.77 2.61
C GLU A 127 14.38 5.27 2.33
N SER A 128 13.33 4.69 1.74
CA SER A 128 13.32 3.27 1.40
C SER A 128 14.39 2.94 0.37
N LEU A 129 15.06 1.79 0.59
CA LEU A 129 16.04 1.22 -0.33
C LEU A 129 17.24 2.15 -0.61
N GLN A 130 17.55 3.10 0.29
CA GLN A 130 18.61 4.09 0.08
C GLN A 130 19.98 3.44 -0.10
N GLU A 131 20.28 2.35 0.59
CA GLU A 131 21.54 1.61 0.46
C GLU A 131 21.67 1.00 -0.94
N VAL A 132 20.56 0.47 -1.45
CA VAL A 132 20.51 -0.11 -2.80
C VAL A 132 20.63 0.96 -3.85
N ARG A 133 19.86 2.04 -3.75
CA ARG A 133 19.92 3.17 -4.70
C ARG A 133 21.30 3.80 -4.74
N GLY A 134 21.93 4.00 -3.58
CA GLY A 134 23.31 4.49 -3.49
C GLY A 134 24.31 3.56 -4.17
N LEU A 135 24.23 2.26 -3.88
CA LEU A 135 25.07 1.23 -4.49
C LEU A 135 24.93 1.20 -6.02
N LEU A 136 23.71 1.29 -6.54
CA LEU A 136 23.42 1.28 -7.97
C LEU A 136 23.95 2.55 -8.64
N ALA A 137 23.75 3.72 -8.03
CA ALA A 137 24.25 5.00 -8.54
C ALA A 137 25.78 5.04 -8.62
N GLU A 138 26.49 4.49 -7.63
CA GLU A 138 27.96 4.34 -7.67
C GLU A 138 28.46 3.50 -8.87
N GLN A 139 27.63 2.58 -9.35
CA GLN A 139 27.89 1.72 -10.50
C GLN A 139 27.29 2.25 -11.82
N GLY A 140 26.76 3.48 -11.80
CA GLY A 140 26.19 4.14 -12.98
C GLY A 140 24.81 3.62 -13.39
N VAL A 141 24.07 3.01 -12.45
CA VAL A 141 22.68 2.60 -12.68
C VAL A 141 21.76 3.54 -11.90
N GLU A 142 21.07 4.42 -12.63
CA GLU A 142 20.11 5.37 -12.07
C GLU A 142 18.79 4.67 -11.75
N CYS A 143 18.16 5.04 -10.63
CA CYS A 143 16.83 4.59 -10.23
C CYS A 143 15.86 5.78 -10.22
N ALA A 144 14.78 5.70 -10.99
CA ALA A 144 13.76 6.74 -11.00
C ALA A 144 12.93 6.79 -9.72
N ALA A 145 12.58 5.62 -9.17
CA ALA A 145 11.82 5.43 -7.93
C ALA A 145 10.67 6.45 -7.70
N PRO A 146 9.79 6.67 -8.69
CA PRO A 146 8.86 7.82 -8.70
C PRO A 146 7.78 7.75 -7.62
N THR A 147 7.58 6.58 -7.03
CA THR A 147 6.57 6.36 -5.99
C THR A 147 7.14 6.46 -4.58
N LEU A 148 8.45 6.54 -4.39
CA LEU A 148 9.06 6.71 -3.08
C LEU A 148 9.07 8.20 -2.71
N VAL A 149 7.98 8.67 -2.14
CA VAL A 149 7.78 10.08 -1.79
C VAL A 149 7.85 10.29 -0.27
N ASP A 150 8.22 11.49 0.14
CA ASP A 150 8.23 11.88 1.53
C ASP A 150 6.80 11.90 2.13
N MET A 151 6.71 11.67 3.44
CA MET A 151 5.44 11.66 4.15
C MET A 151 4.68 13.00 4.02
N HIS A 152 5.38 14.14 4.04
CA HIS A 152 4.74 15.45 3.94
C HIS A 152 4.21 15.70 2.53
N ASP A 153 5.00 15.35 1.51
CA ASP A 153 4.56 15.44 0.10
C ASP A 153 3.35 14.55 -0.15
N LEU A 154 3.34 13.33 0.42
CA LEU A 154 2.19 12.43 0.32
C LEU A 154 0.95 13.01 1.03
N GLY A 155 1.14 13.69 2.17
CA GLY A 155 0.08 14.40 2.89
C GLY A 155 -0.53 15.53 2.05
N ASP A 156 0.31 16.32 1.43
CA ASP A 156 -0.10 17.39 0.53
C ASP A 156 -0.83 16.82 -0.70
N MET A 157 -0.33 15.73 -1.29
CA MET A 157 -1.01 15.04 -2.38
C MET A 157 -2.40 14.55 -1.96
N LEU A 158 -2.54 13.90 -0.81
CA LEU A 158 -3.83 13.48 -0.27
C LEU A 158 -4.80 14.66 -0.16
N PHE A 159 -4.33 15.78 0.41
CA PHE A 159 -5.14 16.98 0.57
C PHE A 159 -5.61 17.55 -0.78
N HIS A 160 -4.74 17.62 -1.77
CA HIS A 160 -5.07 18.14 -3.10
C HIS A 160 -5.99 17.21 -3.90
N HIS A 161 -5.94 15.89 -3.63
CA HIS A 161 -6.77 14.90 -4.34
C HIS A 161 -8.05 14.51 -3.59
N GLY A 162 -8.56 15.38 -2.72
CA GLY A 162 -9.92 15.26 -2.18
C GLY A 162 -10.01 14.52 -0.85
N PHE A 163 -8.91 14.38 -0.14
CA PHE A 163 -8.90 13.97 1.26
C PHE A 163 -8.77 15.18 2.19
N TYR A 164 -9.15 15.02 3.43
CA TYR A 164 -8.95 16.01 4.48
C TYR A 164 -8.52 15.31 5.77
N ASP A 165 -7.91 16.09 6.66
CA ASP A 165 -7.40 15.64 7.94
C ASP A 165 -6.48 14.39 7.84
N PRO A 166 -5.46 14.42 6.94
CA PRO A 166 -4.53 13.31 6.83
C PRO A 166 -3.67 13.25 8.11
N VAL A 167 -3.68 12.08 8.76
CA VAL A 167 -2.80 11.78 9.91
C VAL A 167 -1.88 10.65 9.49
N MET A 168 -0.58 10.89 9.57
CA MET A 168 0.44 9.94 9.13
C MET A 168 1.58 9.85 10.13
N ASP A 169 2.25 8.72 10.11
CA ASP A 169 3.46 8.46 10.88
C ASP A 169 4.40 7.58 10.05
N THR A 170 5.69 7.54 10.43
CA THR A 170 6.71 6.75 9.75
C THR A 170 7.40 5.80 10.69
N PHE A 171 7.81 4.66 10.16
CA PHE A 171 8.61 3.68 10.87
C PHE A 171 9.68 3.10 9.94
N SER A 172 10.95 3.14 10.36
CA SER A 172 12.07 2.58 9.60
C SER A 172 12.37 1.15 10.02
N LEU A 173 12.35 0.25 9.06
CA LEU A 173 12.76 -1.15 9.19
C LEU A 173 14.14 -1.33 8.57
N ARG A 174 15.00 -2.12 9.23
CA ARG A 174 16.25 -2.60 8.66
C ARG A 174 16.16 -4.09 8.44
N LEU A 175 16.16 -4.50 7.19
CA LEU A 175 16.12 -5.89 6.78
C LEU A 175 17.53 -6.42 6.57
N THR A 176 17.82 -7.60 7.09
CA THR A 176 19.05 -8.33 6.86
C THR A 176 18.71 -9.68 6.24
N TYR A 177 19.51 -10.11 5.28
CA TYR A 177 19.29 -11.36 4.56
C TYR A 177 20.48 -12.29 4.72
N ASP A 178 20.21 -13.51 5.19
CA ASP A 178 21.23 -14.55 5.36
C ASP A 178 21.54 -15.29 4.05
N SER A 179 20.69 -15.13 3.03
CA SER A 179 20.86 -15.78 1.72
C SER A 179 20.31 -14.93 0.59
N GLU A 180 20.89 -15.12 -0.61
CA GLU A 180 20.35 -14.51 -1.84
C GLU A 180 18.92 -14.97 -2.14
N SER A 181 18.60 -16.22 -1.83
CA SER A 181 17.26 -16.76 -2.09
C SER A 181 16.18 -16.05 -1.28
N SER A 182 16.44 -15.72 -0.01
CA SER A 182 15.50 -14.95 0.80
C SER A 182 15.40 -13.48 0.34
N LEU A 183 16.53 -12.88 -0.04
CA LEU A 183 16.55 -11.55 -0.64
C LEU A 183 15.68 -11.51 -1.91
N HIS A 184 15.89 -12.43 -2.84
CA HIS A 184 15.13 -12.47 -4.10
C HIS A 184 13.65 -12.76 -3.87
N ALA A 185 13.30 -13.66 -2.96
CA ALA A 185 11.90 -13.97 -2.65
C ALA A 185 11.13 -12.75 -2.14
N ASP A 186 11.74 -11.99 -1.22
CA ASP A 186 11.14 -10.76 -0.71
C ASP A 186 11.06 -9.67 -1.79
N TRP A 187 12.09 -9.54 -2.62
CA TRP A 187 12.12 -8.54 -3.69
C TRP A 187 11.12 -8.83 -4.81
N GLU A 188 10.94 -10.09 -5.17
CA GLU A 188 9.89 -10.51 -6.10
C GLU A 188 8.51 -10.24 -5.51
N THR A 189 8.33 -10.55 -4.23
CA THR A 189 7.06 -10.34 -3.52
C THR A 189 6.67 -8.88 -3.43
N LEU A 190 7.61 -8.00 -3.09
CA LEU A 190 7.41 -6.55 -2.99
C LEU A 190 7.43 -5.85 -4.36
N ASP A 191 7.80 -6.58 -5.42
CA ASP A 191 8.00 -6.02 -6.76
C ASP A 191 9.00 -4.84 -6.75
N ILE A 192 10.13 -5.01 -6.04
CA ILE A 192 11.09 -3.94 -5.75
C ILE A 192 11.64 -3.30 -7.03
N TRP A 193 11.87 -4.10 -8.07
CA TRP A 193 12.39 -3.56 -9.34
C TRP A 193 11.38 -2.64 -10.05
N ARG A 194 10.09 -2.91 -9.90
CA ARG A 194 9.04 -2.03 -10.39
C ARG A 194 8.97 -0.73 -9.58
N ILE A 195 9.23 -0.78 -8.28
CA ILE A 195 9.27 0.41 -7.41
C ILE A 195 10.49 1.26 -7.74
N LEU A 196 11.68 0.65 -7.85
CA LEU A 196 12.93 1.35 -8.09
C LEU A 196 13.06 1.88 -9.52
N GLN A 197 12.54 1.18 -10.52
CA GLN A 197 12.66 1.50 -11.95
C GLN A 197 14.12 1.83 -12.35
N PRO A 198 15.07 0.88 -12.20
CA PRO A 198 16.43 1.12 -12.57
C PRO A 198 16.58 1.25 -14.10
N SER A 199 17.54 2.06 -14.57
CA SER A 199 17.84 2.23 -15.99
C SER A 199 18.27 0.93 -16.70
N ASP A 200 18.80 -0.04 -15.95
CA ASP A 200 19.12 -1.40 -16.39
C ASP A 200 18.85 -2.40 -15.25
N THR A 201 17.72 -3.08 -15.30
CA THR A 201 17.27 -4.01 -14.25
C THR A 201 18.20 -5.23 -14.14
N ALA A 202 18.67 -5.78 -15.26
CA ALA A 202 19.53 -6.97 -15.23
C ALA A 202 20.89 -6.66 -14.58
N ARG A 203 21.46 -5.51 -14.93
CA ARG A 203 22.70 -5.04 -14.30
C ARG A 203 22.51 -4.68 -12.85
N ALA A 204 21.38 -4.03 -12.50
CA ALA A 204 21.04 -3.70 -11.12
C ALA A 204 20.98 -4.98 -10.24
N GLN A 205 20.35 -6.04 -10.72
CA GLN A 205 20.27 -7.32 -10.02
C GLN A 205 21.66 -7.92 -9.79
N GLN A 206 22.52 -7.94 -10.81
CA GLN A 206 23.91 -8.44 -10.68
C GLN A 206 24.70 -7.66 -9.62
N ILE A 207 24.60 -6.32 -9.63
CA ILE A 207 25.29 -5.46 -8.66
C ILE A 207 24.81 -5.75 -7.22
N VAL A 208 23.51 -5.90 -7.01
CA VAL A 208 22.95 -6.21 -5.69
C VAL A 208 23.40 -7.59 -5.21
N ASP A 209 23.36 -8.60 -6.08
CA ASP A 209 23.80 -9.97 -5.74
C ASP A 209 25.29 -10.01 -5.39
N GLU A 210 26.13 -9.33 -6.15
CA GLU A 210 27.56 -9.22 -5.87
C GLU A 210 27.82 -8.47 -4.56
N ALA A 211 27.08 -7.40 -4.29
CA ALA A 211 27.22 -6.63 -3.07
C ALA A 211 26.78 -7.44 -1.84
N HIS A 212 25.67 -8.19 -1.95
CA HIS A 212 25.19 -9.06 -0.90
C HIS A 212 26.21 -10.15 -0.59
N ARG A 213 26.72 -10.88 -1.60
CA ARG A 213 27.78 -11.90 -1.44
C ARG A 213 29.06 -11.35 -0.84
N ALA A 214 29.42 -10.12 -1.16
CA ALA A 214 30.59 -9.45 -0.63
C ALA A 214 30.41 -8.79 0.74
N GLY A 215 29.22 -8.89 1.34
CA GLY A 215 28.88 -8.25 2.62
C GLY A 215 28.82 -6.71 2.57
N ARG A 216 28.75 -6.12 1.37
CA ARG A 216 28.67 -4.66 1.17
C ARG A 216 27.23 -4.12 1.34
N LEU A 217 26.25 -5.00 1.46
CA LEU A 217 24.85 -4.68 1.70
C LEU A 217 24.39 -5.33 3.02
N PRO A 218 24.86 -4.83 4.17
CA PRO A 218 24.62 -5.48 5.46
C PRO A 218 23.16 -5.36 5.93
N HIS A 219 22.44 -4.40 5.43
CA HIS A 219 21.00 -4.22 5.67
C HIS A 219 20.37 -3.41 4.53
N ILE A 220 19.07 -3.47 4.44
CA ILE A 220 18.25 -2.68 3.52
C ILE A 220 17.21 -1.95 4.36
N THR A 221 17.14 -0.64 4.23
CA THR A 221 16.16 0.19 4.93
C THR A 221 14.85 0.21 4.16
N LEU A 222 13.74 -0.03 4.86
CA LEU A 222 12.40 0.28 4.39
C LEU A 222 11.78 1.31 5.34
N GLU A 223 11.55 2.50 4.85
CA GLU A 223 10.73 3.50 5.53
C GLU A 223 9.27 3.23 5.22
N THR A 224 8.51 2.78 6.21
CA THR A 224 7.08 2.56 6.07
C THR A 224 6.34 3.80 6.53
N VAL A 225 5.59 4.41 5.64
CA VAL A 225 4.60 5.47 5.93
C VAL A 225 3.26 4.80 6.10
N TYR A 226 2.54 5.09 7.17
CA TYR A 226 1.19 4.62 7.39
C TYR A 226 0.30 5.75 7.88
N GLY A 227 -0.96 5.70 7.50
CA GLY A 227 -1.86 6.78 7.86
C GLY A 227 -3.30 6.53 7.51
N HIS A 228 -4.09 7.56 7.82
CA HIS A 228 -5.49 7.61 7.45
C HIS A 228 -5.91 9.03 7.05
N ALA A 229 -6.98 9.12 6.29
CA ALA A 229 -7.58 10.38 5.89
C ALA A 229 -9.09 10.17 5.64
N LEU A 230 -9.82 11.27 5.62
CA LEU A 230 -11.25 11.27 5.32
C LEU A 230 -11.50 11.79 3.90
N CYS A 231 -12.42 11.17 3.17
CA CYS A 231 -12.84 11.65 1.86
C CYS A 231 -13.71 12.89 2.00
N ARG A 232 -13.35 13.98 1.31
CA ARG A 232 -14.13 15.23 1.32
C ARG A 232 -15.53 15.03 0.75
N ALA A 233 -16.45 15.88 1.21
CA ALA A 233 -17.77 15.98 0.60
C ALA A 233 -17.63 16.27 -0.90
N LYS A 234 -18.26 15.41 -1.71
CA LYS A 234 -18.36 15.63 -3.16
C LYS A 234 -19.55 16.54 -3.41
N LEU A 235 -19.26 17.77 -3.80
CA LEU A 235 -20.28 18.72 -4.17
C LEU A 235 -20.78 18.39 -5.57
N ASN A 236 -22.11 18.51 -5.78
CA ASN A 236 -22.68 18.46 -7.12
C ASN A 236 -22.30 19.74 -7.89
N GLU A 237 -22.39 19.67 -9.21
CA GLU A 237 -22.14 20.84 -10.06
C GLU A 237 -23.07 22.00 -9.65
N GLY A 238 -22.48 23.13 -9.22
CA GLY A 238 -23.23 24.29 -8.71
C GLY A 238 -23.37 24.40 -7.19
N GLU A 239 -22.94 23.41 -6.41
CA GLU A 239 -22.89 23.49 -4.95
C GLU A 239 -21.55 24.05 -4.48
N GLN A 240 -21.58 24.92 -3.47
CA GLN A 240 -20.38 25.46 -2.83
C GLN A 240 -20.43 25.23 -1.32
N LEU A 241 -19.30 24.84 -0.72
CA LEU A 241 -19.19 24.78 0.74
C LEU A 241 -19.22 26.21 1.32
N VAL A 242 -20.19 26.48 2.18
CA VAL A 242 -20.26 27.75 2.91
C VAL A 242 -19.34 27.65 4.12
N GLN A 243 -18.24 28.40 4.10
CA GLN A 243 -17.40 28.53 5.26
C GLN A 243 -17.98 29.59 6.21
N PHE A 244 -18.42 29.18 7.38
CA PHE A 244 -18.84 30.09 8.44
C PHE A 244 -17.59 30.63 9.16
N HIS A 245 -17.16 31.85 8.84
CA HIS A 245 -16.18 32.57 9.64
C HIS A 245 -16.84 33.06 10.92
N ARG A 246 -16.36 32.63 12.10
CA ARG A 246 -16.74 33.30 13.34
C ARG A 246 -16.27 34.76 13.28
N PRO A 247 -17.15 35.75 13.48
CA PRO A 247 -16.68 37.13 13.57
C PRO A 247 -15.72 37.25 14.75
N GLN A 248 -14.54 37.81 14.49
CA GLN A 248 -13.61 38.17 15.57
C GLN A 248 -14.32 39.18 16.47
N LYS A 249 -14.37 38.91 17.79
CA LYS A 249 -14.84 39.91 18.76
C LYS A 249 -13.93 41.15 18.64
N PRO A 250 -14.49 42.35 18.51
CA PRO A 250 -13.68 43.55 18.61
C PRO A 250 -13.01 43.61 20.00
N VAL A 251 -11.72 43.91 20.00
CA VAL A 251 -10.88 44.13 21.21
C VAL A 251 -11.33 45.39 21.89
#